data_8e0f40460285f5b6d6b5ad30be67732f
#
_entry.id   8e0f40460285f5b6d6b5ad30be67732f
#
_cell.length_a   1.000
_cell.length_b   1.000
_cell.length_c   1.000
_cell.angle_alpha   90.00
_cell.angle_beta   90.00
_cell.angle_gamma   90.00
#
_symmetry.space_group_name_H-M   'P 1'
#
loop_
_entity.id
_entity.type
_entity.pdbx_description
1 polymer ?
#
loop_
_entity_poly.entity_id
_entity_poly.type
_entity_poly.pdbx_seq_one_letter_code
_entity_poly.pdbx_strand_id
1 'polypeptide(L)'
;GLRLTADRTGDCRMFTQGLAKKAEAMGVTFHYNVNIQGVTTGKDRVETVQTDEGPHQADAFVCCMGPFAPILLRSIGIDAPIYPIKGYSITLPVTDGDAAPQSTIMDETHKVAITRLGDRIRVAGQAEIAGYSAKLGEHKTDTVRYVVNDLFPKGGDVSKAEGWTGLRPMTPDGIASSRAQ
;
A
#
# COMPACT_ATOMS: atom_id res chain seq x y z
N GLY A 1 -23.22 -14.01 -9.21
CA GLY A 1 -21.81 -13.71 -9.02
C GLY A 1 -20.91 -14.86 -9.43
N LEU A 2 -19.63 -14.57 -9.68
CA LEU A 2 -18.60 -15.56 -9.97
C LEU A 2 -17.82 -15.85 -8.68
N ARG A 3 -17.59 -17.13 -8.35
CA ARG A 3 -16.80 -17.57 -7.21
C ARG A 3 -15.49 -18.19 -7.71
N LEU A 4 -14.34 -17.64 -7.25
CA LEU A 4 -13.01 -18.17 -7.53
C LEU A 4 -12.56 -19.00 -6.32
N THR A 5 -12.69 -20.32 -6.41
CA THR A 5 -12.47 -21.25 -5.29
C THR A 5 -11.00 -21.43 -4.94
N ALA A 6 -10.10 -21.14 -5.87
CA ALA A 6 -8.64 -21.24 -5.66
C ALA A 6 -8.02 -19.99 -5.01
N ASP A 7 -8.73 -18.86 -5.04
CA ASP A 7 -8.23 -17.61 -4.48
C ASP A 7 -8.16 -17.68 -2.95
N ARG A 8 -7.20 -16.97 -2.40
CA ARG A 8 -6.98 -16.86 -0.96
C ARG A 8 -6.89 -15.40 -0.56
N THR A 9 -7.31 -15.12 0.66
CA THR A 9 -7.21 -13.80 1.28
C THR A 9 -6.07 -13.79 2.29
N GLY A 10 -5.27 -12.71 2.29
CA GLY A 10 -4.21 -12.51 3.27
C GLY A 10 -4.18 -11.06 3.76
N ASP A 11 -3.76 -10.88 5.02
CA ASP A 11 -3.48 -9.56 5.58
C ASP A 11 -2.04 -9.16 5.25
N CYS A 12 -1.88 -8.28 4.26
CA CYS A 12 -0.56 -7.84 3.80
C CYS A 12 0.24 -7.10 4.89
N ARG A 13 -0.43 -6.42 5.84
CA ARG A 13 0.26 -5.76 6.97
C ARG A 13 0.85 -6.80 7.92
N MET A 14 0.06 -7.79 8.31
CA MET A 14 0.55 -8.89 9.16
C MET A 14 1.67 -9.68 8.49
N PHE A 15 1.54 -9.93 7.18
CA PHE A 15 2.59 -10.58 6.40
C PHE A 15 3.89 -9.79 6.41
N THR A 16 3.84 -8.48 6.13
CA THR A 16 5.03 -7.61 6.11
C THR A 16 5.69 -7.53 7.48
N GLN A 17 4.90 -7.40 8.55
CA GLN A 17 5.43 -7.39 9.93
C GLN A 17 6.08 -8.73 10.31
N GLY A 18 5.46 -9.84 9.92
CA GLY A 18 6.03 -11.18 10.16
C GLY A 18 7.33 -11.40 9.38
N LEU A 19 7.38 -10.93 8.13
CA LEU A 19 8.59 -11.00 7.30
C LEU A 19 9.72 -10.15 7.87
N ALA A 20 9.43 -8.94 8.34
CA ALA A 20 10.42 -8.08 8.98
C ALA A 20 11.04 -8.75 10.21
N LYS A 21 10.23 -9.30 11.12
CA LYS A 21 10.72 -10.04 12.29
C LYS A 21 11.61 -11.23 11.91
N LYS A 22 11.25 -11.94 10.85
CA LYS A 22 12.07 -13.05 10.35
C LYS A 22 13.39 -12.58 9.78
N ALA A 23 13.39 -11.47 9.03
CA ALA A 23 14.59 -10.87 8.47
C ALA A 23 15.53 -10.36 9.58
N GLU A 24 15.01 -9.71 10.63
CA GLU A 24 15.77 -9.30 11.82
C GLU A 24 16.46 -10.51 12.48
N ALA A 25 15.74 -11.62 12.65
CA ALA A 25 16.30 -12.85 13.21
C ALA A 25 17.40 -13.47 12.31
N MET A 26 17.46 -13.10 11.04
CA MET A 26 18.49 -13.51 10.09
C MET A 26 19.64 -12.48 9.98
N GLY A 27 19.65 -11.43 10.82
CA GLY A 27 20.71 -10.44 10.87
C GLY A 27 20.47 -9.17 10.05
N VAL A 28 19.27 -8.96 9.51
CA VAL A 28 18.91 -7.72 8.81
C VAL A 28 18.68 -6.61 9.83
N THR A 29 19.32 -5.47 9.64
CA THR A 29 19.10 -4.26 10.44
C THR A 29 18.08 -3.37 9.76
N PHE A 30 17.06 -2.94 10.50
CA PHE A 30 16.05 -1.99 10.04
C PHE A 30 16.26 -0.62 10.70
N HIS A 31 16.31 0.42 9.89
CA HIS A 31 16.33 1.80 10.34
C HIS A 31 14.97 2.42 10.05
N TYR A 32 14.12 2.54 11.08
CA TYR A 32 12.78 3.11 10.97
C TYR A 32 12.80 4.61 11.28
N ASN A 33 11.83 5.34 10.68
CA ASN A 33 11.69 6.80 10.84
C ASN A 33 12.89 7.61 10.35
N VAL A 34 13.66 7.06 9.43
CA VAL A 34 14.82 7.71 8.79
C VAL A 34 14.39 8.29 7.46
N ASN A 35 14.68 9.58 7.23
CA ASN A 35 14.37 10.24 5.97
C ASN A 35 15.56 10.17 5.02
N ILE A 36 15.34 9.56 3.85
CA ILE A 36 16.31 9.57 2.76
C ILE A 36 16.26 10.95 2.10
N GLN A 37 17.39 11.66 2.15
CA GLN A 37 17.56 13.02 1.61
C GLN A 37 18.11 13.02 0.19
N GLY A 38 18.86 11.98 -0.18
CA GLY A 38 19.47 11.85 -1.50
C GLY A 38 20.45 10.71 -1.60
N VAL A 39 21.12 10.64 -2.72
CA VAL A 39 22.22 9.71 -2.97
C VAL A 39 23.42 10.45 -3.54
N THR A 40 24.60 9.97 -3.24
CA THR A 40 25.82 10.39 -3.93
C THR A 40 26.28 9.30 -4.87
N THR A 41 26.72 9.69 -6.05
CA THR A 41 27.18 8.76 -7.09
C THR A 41 28.66 8.99 -7.37
N GLY A 42 29.40 7.92 -7.55
CA GLY A 42 30.71 7.93 -8.18
C GLY A 42 30.58 7.88 -9.70
N LYS A 43 31.63 7.35 -10.36
CA LYS A 43 31.66 7.27 -11.81
C LYS A 43 30.57 6.36 -12.39
N ASP A 44 30.37 5.19 -11.77
CA ASP A 44 29.55 4.12 -12.34
C ASP A 44 28.57 3.48 -11.33
N ARG A 45 28.46 4.03 -10.11
CA ARG A 45 27.64 3.44 -9.05
C ARG A 45 27.19 4.46 -8.01
N VAL A 46 26.16 4.12 -7.28
CA VAL A 46 25.81 4.80 -6.03
C VAL A 46 26.86 4.45 -4.96
N GLU A 47 27.36 5.45 -4.27
CA GLU A 47 28.37 5.30 -3.19
C GLU A 47 27.76 5.43 -1.82
N THR A 48 26.77 6.32 -1.68
CA THR A 48 26.21 6.63 -0.36
C THR A 48 24.75 7.03 -0.49
N VAL A 49 23.93 6.58 0.47
CA VAL A 49 22.59 7.11 0.72
C VAL A 49 22.70 8.13 1.84
N GLN A 50 22.28 9.37 1.58
CA GLN A 50 22.23 10.45 2.55
C GLN A 50 20.90 10.42 3.30
N THR A 51 20.96 10.43 4.63
CA THR A 51 19.79 10.45 5.50
C THR A 51 19.89 11.55 6.54
N ASP A 52 18.79 11.82 7.25
CA ASP A 52 18.77 12.74 8.39
C ASP A 52 19.55 12.22 9.62
N GLU A 53 19.90 10.93 9.65
CA GLU A 53 20.79 10.34 10.67
C GLU A 53 22.25 10.24 10.22
N GLY A 54 22.55 10.66 8.99
CA GLY A 54 23.88 10.61 8.41
C GLY A 54 23.98 9.72 7.16
N PRO A 55 25.18 9.58 6.60
CA PRO A 55 25.41 8.82 5.39
C PRO A 55 25.48 7.30 5.66
N HIS A 56 24.87 6.51 4.79
CA HIS A 56 24.98 5.05 4.79
C HIS A 56 25.74 4.58 3.54
N GLN A 57 26.72 3.72 3.73
CA GLN A 57 27.51 3.08 2.67
C GLN A 57 27.20 1.58 2.60
N ALA A 58 27.23 1.02 1.41
CA ALA A 58 27.05 -0.40 1.16
C ALA A 58 27.70 -0.81 -0.16
N ASP A 59 27.87 -2.12 -0.36
CA ASP A 59 28.38 -2.67 -1.61
C ASP A 59 27.37 -2.57 -2.76
N ALA A 60 26.07 -2.60 -2.42
CA ALA A 60 24.97 -2.46 -3.37
C ALA A 60 23.76 -1.79 -2.71
N PHE A 61 22.95 -1.11 -3.51
CA PHE A 61 21.74 -0.43 -3.08
C PHE A 61 20.54 -0.91 -3.89
N VAL A 62 19.39 -1.10 -3.22
CA VAL A 62 18.13 -1.44 -3.85
C VAL A 62 17.09 -0.39 -3.50
N CYS A 63 16.59 0.32 -4.50
CA CYS A 63 15.55 1.35 -4.32
C CYS A 63 14.15 0.71 -4.36
N CYS A 64 13.53 0.54 -3.21
CA CYS A 64 12.17 0.01 -3.05
C CYS A 64 11.17 1.07 -2.56
N MET A 65 11.32 2.33 -2.97
CA MET A 65 10.54 3.48 -2.48
C MET A 65 9.15 3.61 -3.14
N GLY A 66 8.73 2.66 -3.96
CA GLY A 66 7.42 2.67 -4.60
C GLY A 66 7.15 3.99 -5.36
N PRO A 67 6.05 4.71 -5.06
CA PRO A 67 5.71 5.95 -5.76
C PRO A 67 6.70 7.09 -5.52
N PHE A 68 7.56 7.01 -4.51
CA PHE A 68 8.58 8.02 -4.21
C PHE A 68 9.92 7.77 -4.92
N ALA A 69 10.11 6.58 -5.51
CA ALA A 69 11.32 6.24 -6.25
C ALA A 69 11.69 7.26 -7.34
N PRO A 70 10.75 7.80 -8.16
CA PRO A 70 11.08 8.78 -9.20
C PRO A 70 11.71 10.06 -8.65
N ILE A 71 11.34 10.47 -7.43
CA ILE A 71 11.89 11.68 -6.81
C ILE A 71 13.38 11.50 -6.53
N LEU A 72 13.74 10.36 -5.94
CA LEU A 72 15.14 10.04 -5.61
C LEU A 72 15.96 9.77 -6.88
N LEU A 73 15.43 8.93 -7.79
CA LEU A 73 16.15 8.47 -8.97
C LEU A 73 16.44 9.60 -9.97
N ARG A 74 15.53 10.57 -10.10
CA ARG A 74 15.74 11.74 -10.97
C ARG A 74 16.95 12.57 -10.55
N SER A 75 17.30 12.60 -9.26
CA SER A 75 18.49 13.33 -8.78
C SER A 75 19.81 12.77 -9.33
N ILE A 76 19.79 11.53 -9.79
CA ILE A 76 20.93 10.86 -10.41
C ILE A 76 20.74 10.56 -11.91
N GLY A 77 19.80 11.27 -12.55
CA GLY A 77 19.57 11.19 -13.99
C GLY A 77 18.75 9.98 -14.45
N ILE A 78 18.15 9.22 -13.53
CA ILE A 78 17.30 8.08 -13.88
C ILE A 78 15.85 8.52 -13.89
N ASP A 79 15.19 8.37 -15.04
CA ASP A 79 13.74 8.60 -15.16
C ASP A 79 12.98 7.28 -15.00
N ALA A 80 12.20 7.20 -13.91
CA ALA A 80 11.35 6.04 -13.61
C ALA A 80 9.88 6.46 -13.82
N PRO A 81 9.18 5.90 -14.81
CA PRO A 81 7.80 6.28 -15.14
C PRO A 81 6.80 5.67 -14.15
N ILE A 82 6.90 6.05 -12.89
CA ILE A 82 6.01 5.61 -11.81
C ILE A 82 5.18 6.79 -11.36
N TYR A 83 3.85 6.66 -11.40
CA TYR A 83 2.92 7.68 -10.95
C TYR A 83 2.20 7.24 -9.66
N PRO A 84 2.05 8.13 -8.66
CA PRO A 84 1.30 7.83 -7.45
C PRO A 84 -0.22 7.86 -7.71
N ILE A 85 -0.86 6.70 -7.71
CA ILE A 85 -2.32 6.61 -7.75
C ILE A 85 -2.86 6.47 -6.35
N LYS A 86 -3.66 7.45 -5.92
CA LYS A 86 -4.23 7.49 -4.60
C LYS A 86 -5.43 6.55 -4.49
N GLY A 87 -5.44 5.70 -3.48
CA GLY A 87 -6.53 4.80 -3.17
C GLY A 87 -7.12 5.08 -1.80
N TYR A 88 -8.37 4.68 -1.62
CA TYR A 88 -9.13 4.87 -0.38
C TYR A 88 -9.60 3.55 0.18
N SER A 89 -9.70 3.49 1.50
CA SER A 89 -10.25 2.34 2.18
C SER A 89 -10.81 2.74 3.54
N ILE A 90 -11.69 1.92 4.06
CA ILE A 90 -12.15 1.98 5.44
C ILE A 90 -11.89 0.64 6.12
N THR A 91 -11.77 0.70 7.43
CA THR A 91 -11.75 -0.50 8.29
C THR A 91 -12.82 -0.32 9.35
N LEU A 92 -13.67 -1.32 9.52
CA LEU A 92 -14.76 -1.31 10.49
C LEU A 92 -14.78 -2.63 11.27
N PRO A 93 -15.24 -2.62 12.54
CA PRO A 93 -15.36 -3.83 13.33
C PRO A 93 -16.49 -4.73 12.81
N VAL A 94 -16.29 -6.05 12.89
CA VAL A 94 -17.34 -7.03 12.69
C VAL A 94 -18.31 -6.95 13.87
N THR A 95 -19.62 -6.88 13.59
CA THR A 95 -20.68 -6.89 14.60
C THR A 95 -21.42 -8.21 14.65
N ASP A 96 -21.66 -8.82 13.49
CA ASP A 96 -22.26 -10.13 13.33
C ASP A 96 -21.40 -10.96 12.36
N GLY A 97 -20.78 -12.00 12.88
CA GLY A 97 -19.86 -12.84 12.12
C GLY A 97 -20.54 -13.62 10.99
N ASP A 98 -21.81 -13.97 11.15
CA ASP A 98 -22.56 -14.73 10.16
C ASP A 98 -23.11 -13.83 9.04
N ALA A 99 -23.39 -12.56 9.37
CA ALA A 99 -23.79 -11.53 8.42
C ALA A 99 -22.61 -10.83 7.74
N ALA A 100 -21.38 -11.04 8.22
CA ALA A 100 -20.16 -10.47 7.64
C ALA A 100 -19.66 -11.28 6.42
N PRO A 101 -18.83 -10.68 5.54
CA PRO A 101 -18.23 -11.41 4.42
C PRO A 101 -17.46 -12.65 4.90
N GLN A 102 -17.65 -13.79 4.24
CA GLN A 102 -16.90 -15.03 4.53
C GLN A 102 -15.70 -15.21 3.59
N SER A 103 -15.60 -14.41 2.55
CA SER A 103 -14.50 -14.36 1.59
C SER A 103 -14.29 -12.92 1.12
N THR A 104 -13.21 -12.66 0.37
CA THR A 104 -13.11 -11.39 -0.35
C THR A 104 -14.15 -11.31 -1.44
N ILE A 105 -14.87 -10.20 -1.50
CA ILE A 105 -15.89 -9.90 -2.49
C ILE A 105 -15.45 -8.67 -3.28
N MET A 106 -15.58 -8.74 -4.59
CA MET A 106 -15.41 -7.60 -5.48
C MET A 106 -16.78 -7.16 -5.98
N ASP A 107 -17.20 -5.97 -5.61
CA ASP A 107 -18.31 -5.29 -6.26
C ASP A 107 -17.82 -4.62 -7.55
N GLU A 108 -18.19 -5.22 -8.67
CA GLU A 108 -17.76 -4.75 -10.00
C GLU A 108 -18.46 -3.45 -10.43
N THR A 109 -19.60 -3.13 -9.84
CA THR A 109 -20.35 -1.89 -10.16
C THR A 109 -19.59 -0.66 -9.68
N HIS A 110 -19.11 -0.68 -8.44
CA HIS A 110 -18.40 0.44 -7.81
C HIS A 110 -16.88 0.23 -7.74
N LYS A 111 -16.38 -0.93 -8.21
CA LYS A 111 -14.96 -1.32 -8.13
C LYS A 111 -14.44 -1.30 -6.69
N VAL A 112 -15.22 -1.91 -5.77
CA VAL A 112 -14.93 -1.97 -4.34
C VAL A 112 -14.68 -3.41 -3.91
N ALA A 113 -13.55 -3.63 -3.26
CA ALA A 113 -13.21 -4.90 -2.63
C ALA A 113 -13.58 -4.89 -1.15
N ILE A 114 -14.28 -5.91 -0.67
CA ILE A 114 -14.69 -6.09 0.72
C ILE A 114 -14.06 -7.37 1.22
N THR A 115 -13.26 -7.27 2.29
CA THR A 115 -12.49 -8.40 2.83
C THR A 115 -12.63 -8.46 4.34
N ARG A 116 -12.97 -9.62 4.88
CA ARG A 116 -12.90 -9.87 6.32
C ARG A 116 -11.48 -10.28 6.72
N LEU A 117 -10.93 -9.61 7.72
CA LEU A 117 -9.61 -9.87 8.30
C LEU A 117 -9.78 -10.09 9.81
N GLY A 118 -10.14 -11.32 10.20
CA GLY A 118 -10.43 -11.67 11.59
C GLY A 118 -11.70 -10.99 12.10
N ASP A 119 -11.56 -10.09 13.05
CA ASP A 119 -12.62 -9.32 13.72
C ASP A 119 -12.95 -7.98 13.03
N ARG A 120 -12.37 -7.72 11.88
CA ARG A 120 -12.56 -6.46 11.13
C ARG A 120 -12.88 -6.73 9.66
N ILE A 121 -13.59 -5.78 9.05
CA ILE A 121 -13.85 -5.74 7.62
C ILE A 121 -13.02 -4.61 7.02
N ARG A 122 -12.21 -4.92 6.03
CA ARG A 122 -11.50 -3.95 5.21
C ARG A 122 -12.24 -3.75 3.90
N VAL A 123 -12.59 -2.52 3.59
CA VAL A 123 -13.25 -2.14 2.34
C VAL A 123 -12.35 -1.16 1.60
N ALA A 124 -11.98 -1.48 0.37
CA ALA A 124 -11.07 -0.68 -0.43
C ALA A 124 -11.58 -0.53 -1.85
N GLY A 125 -11.41 0.66 -2.39
CA GLY A 125 -11.79 0.94 -3.77
C GLY A 125 -11.22 2.27 -4.22
N GLN A 126 -11.68 2.68 -5.39
CA GLN A 126 -11.38 3.96 -6.01
C GLN A 126 -9.90 4.16 -6.38
N ALA A 127 -9.68 5.03 -7.33
CA ALA A 127 -8.38 5.48 -7.76
C ALA A 127 -8.48 6.97 -8.14
N GLU A 128 -7.57 7.78 -7.61
CA GLU A 128 -7.54 9.21 -7.86
C GLU A 128 -6.15 9.63 -8.32
N ILE A 129 -6.11 10.46 -9.35
CA ILE A 129 -4.90 11.14 -9.83
C ILE A 129 -4.76 12.44 -9.02
N ALA A 130 -4.00 12.39 -7.93
CA ALA A 130 -3.86 13.49 -6.96
C ALA A 130 -2.40 13.84 -6.63
N GLY A 131 -1.45 13.35 -7.45
CA GLY A 131 -0.02 13.49 -7.16
C GLY A 131 0.34 12.85 -5.82
N TYR A 132 1.27 13.44 -5.11
CA TYR A 132 1.79 12.92 -3.83
C TYR A 132 0.95 13.29 -2.60
N SER A 133 -0.24 13.87 -2.77
CA SER A 133 -1.10 14.24 -1.64
C SER A 133 -1.69 12.99 -0.97
N ALA A 134 -1.31 12.73 0.28
CA ALA A 134 -1.87 11.67 1.12
C ALA A 134 -3.00 12.17 2.05
N LYS A 135 -3.58 13.35 1.82
CA LYS A 135 -4.68 13.86 2.62
C LYS A 135 -5.96 13.10 2.31
N LEU A 136 -6.63 12.59 3.33
CA LEU A 136 -7.97 12.05 3.22
C LEU A 136 -8.96 13.23 3.18
N GLY A 137 -9.59 13.44 2.03
CA GLY A 137 -10.63 14.46 1.89
C GLY A 137 -11.97 13.99 2.46
N GLU A 138 -12.83 14.96 2.78
CA GLU A 138 -14.23 14.69 3.11
C GLU A 138 -14.92 13.95 1.96
N HIS A 139 -15.87 13.07 2.30
CA HIS A 139 -16.67 12.28 1.35
C HIS A 139 -15.89 11.31 0.45
N LYS A 140 -14.56 11.24 0.56
CA LYS A 140 -13.74 10.33 -0.27
C LYS A 140 -13.94 8.84 0.08
N THR A 141 -14.55 8.53 1.22
CA THR A 141 -14.89 7.16 1.63
C THR A 141 -16.37 6.83 1.52
N ASP A 142 -17.21 7.74 1.03
CA ASP A 142 -18.66 7.55 1.01
C ASP A 142 -19.07 6.37 0.16
N THR A 143 -18.47 6.19 -1.02
CA THR A 143 -18.76 5.04 -1.90
C THR A 143 -18.44 3.71 -1.22
N VAL A 144 -17.29 3.59 -0.56
CA VAL A 144 -16.91 2.33 0.11
C VAL A 144 -17.76 2.07 1.35
N ARG A 145 -18.24 3.13 2.05
CA ARG A 145 -19.19 3.03 3.14
C ARG A 145 -20.57 2.58 2.66
N TYR A 146 -21.03 3.18 1.57
CA TYR A 146 -22.29 2.81 0.94
C TYR A 146 -22.31 1.34 0.55
N VAL A 147 -21.29 0.89 -0.20
CA VAL A 147 -21.25 -0.48 -0.73
C VAL A 147 -21.21 -1.53 0.37
N VAL A 148 -20.42 -1.34 1.43
CA VAL A 148 -20.37 -2.32 2.52
C VAL A 148 -21.67 -2.33 3.32
N ASN A 149 -22.33 -1.19 3.51
CA ASN A 149 -23.60 -1.12 4.21
C ASN A 149 -24.74 -1.73 3.40
N ASP A 150 -24.73 -1.57 2.08
CA ASP A 150 -25.71 -2.16 1.18
C ASP A 150 -25.59 -3.70 1.14
N LEU A 151 -24.38 -4.22 0.97
CA LEU A 151 -24.14 -5.66 0.84
C LEU A 151 -24.13 -6.41 2.18
N PHE A 152 -23.68 -5.75 3.26
CA PHE A 152 -23.53 -6.36 4.60
C PHE A 152 -24.06 -5.46 5.72
N PRO A 153 -25.36 -5.10 5.71
CA PRO A 153 -25.93 -4.10 6.61
C PRO A 153 -25.88 -4.46 8.10
N LYS A 154 -25.69 -5.74 8.42
CA LYS A 154 -25.54 -6.26 9.79
C LYS A 154 -24.14 -6.78 10.09
N GLY A 155 -23.29 -6.91 9.08
CA GLY A 155 -21.97 -7.55 9.21
C GLY A 155 -20.94 -6.71 9.95
N GLY A 156 -21.09 -5.38 9.92
CA GLY A 156 -20.16 -4.47 10.56
C GLY A 156 -20.76 -3.12 10.88
N ASP A 157 -20.11 -2.38 11.79
CA ASP A 157 -20.56 -1.06 12.21
C ASP A 157 -19.87 0.05 11.39
N VAL A 158 -20.57 0.51 10.34
CA VAL A 158 -20.07 1.58 9.45
C VAL A 158 -19.88 2.92 10.17
N SER A 159 -20.59 3.17 11.29
CA SER A 159 -20.42 4.40 12.07
C SER A 159 -19.04 4.49 12.74
N LYS A 160 -18.43 3.33 13.03
CA LYS A 160 -17.10 3.19 13.61
C LYS A 160 -16.00 2.98 12.56
N ALA A 161 -16.33 3.14 11.29
CA ALA A 161 -15.37 2.92 10.22
C ALA A 161 -14.28 4.00 10.19
N GLU A 162 -13.04 3.56 10.25
CA GLU A 162 -11.85 4.41 10.14
C GLU A 162 -11.40 4.50 8.69
N GLY A 163 -11.29 5.74 8.18
CA GLY A 163 -10.81 6.01 6.82
C GLY A 163 -9.30 5.98 6.72
N TRP A 164 -8.80 5.49 5.60
CA TRP A 164 -7.38 5.49 5.27
C TRP A 164 -7.16 5.76 3.78
N THR A 165 -6.05 6.35 3.45
CA THR A 165 -5.60 6.57 2.06
C THR A 165 -4.14 6.20 1.89
N GLY A 166 -3.76 5.81 0.68
CA GLY A 166 -2.37 5.49 0.34
C GLY A 166 -2.12 5.64 -1.15
N LEU A 167 -0.84 5.75 -1.49
CA LEU A 167 -0.37 5.93 -2.85
C LEU A 167 0.11 4.59 -3.41
N ARG A 168 -0.46 4.16 -4.53
CA ARG A 168 -0.01 2.98 -5.29
C ARG A 168 1.01 3.40 -6.33
N PRO A 169 2.16 2.74 -6.45
CA PRO A 169 3.06 2.94 -7.58
C PRO A 169 2.42 2.36 -8.84
N MET A 170 2.17 3.19 -9.83
CA MET A 170 1.58 2.78 -11.11
C MET A 170 2.56 3.07 -12.24
N THR A 171 2.94 2.04 -12.98
CA THR A 171 3.67 2.15 -14.24
C THR A 171 2.69 2.23 -15.41
N PRO A 172 3.07 2.81 -16.56
CA PRO A 172 2.17 2.97 -17.71
C PRO A 172 1.60 1.65 -18.24
N ASP A 173 2.37 0.57 -18.12
CA ASP A 173 2.02 -0.78 -18.56
C ASP A 173 1.48 -1.69 -17.44
N GLY A 174 1.44 -1.19 -16.20
CA GLY A 174 1.03 -1.96 -15.04
C GLY A 174 2.04 -3.01 -14.56
N ILE A 175 3.21 -3.10 -15.18
CA ILE A 175 4.25 -4.07 -14.84
C ILE A 175 5.25 -3.45 -13.86
N ALA A 176 5.63 -4.20 -12.82
CA ALA A 176 6.70 -3.79 -11.93
C ALA A 176 8.03 -3.73 -12.69
N SER A 177 8.68 -2.56 -12.66
CA SER A 177 9.99 -2.39 -13.31
C SER A 177 11.10 -2.79 -12.36
N SER A 178 11.99 -3.69 -12.78
CA SER A 178 13.27 -3.97 -12.12
C SER A 178 14.39 -3.82 -13.14
N ARG A 179 15.36 -2.96 -12.84
CA ARG A 179 16.58 -2.79 -13.66
C ARG A 179 17.77 -2.71 -12.73
N ALA A 180 18.84 -3.42 -13.06
CA ALA A 180 20.18 -3.18 -12.55
C ALA A 180 20.84 -2.07 -13.38
N GLN A 181 21.54 -1.17 -12.73
CA GLN A 181 22.37 -0.15 -13.35
C GLN A 181 23.74 -0.13 -12.67
#